data_1a1d36ad8b01cb15e38eea9d2d9d073d
#
_entry.id   1a1d36ad8b01cb15e38eea9d2d9d073d
#
_cell.length_a   1.000
_cell.length_b   1.000
_cell.length_c   1.000
_cell.angle_alpha   90.00
_cell.angle_beta   90.00
_cell.angle_gamma   90.00
#
_symmetry.space_group_name_H-M   'P 1'
#
loop_
_entity.id
_entity.type
_entity.pdbx_description
1 polymer ?
#
loop_
_entity_poly.entity_id
_entity_poly.type
_entity_poly.pdbx_seq_one_letter_code
_entity_poly.pdbx_strand_id
1 'polypeptide(L)'
;MYGGDDMAYTDDWESLMNGVFGPGGKFKTTPTAPASKPKQPGGLNDLNAALLEQQKKLDAMLKAQSAQIRTQDTATEAALADSRQMLRDMENDGLLAKGTVDTKPEHLGSFEGLADEVKQTVLGQDAFVESVVRAMRRPFVLGTEAPAARNVILLWGGTGTGRHFALEETARCMAARGLLKNDSIAALDLSLYANPGAEKLFLQDLYAALHAPGEILVFEHYESCYPGFLKTLSDLAVKGSAPLSSRYLVNREGILVDAGTALAPGAVSRLDPCGKYLIFFSNKGRAALADKFGADMVAALGDVCETTAYAREDLTALAAQQLNALAQKVTARLGLTLAAG
;
A
#
# COMPACT_ATOMS: atom_id res chain seq x y z
N MET A 1 -22.56 42.31 18.34
CA MET A 1 -23.80 41.49 18.31
C MET A 1 -23.54 40.35 17.32
N TYR A 2 -23.12 39.21 17.82
CA TYR A 2 -23.21 37.96 17.11
C TYR A 2 -23.65 36.91 18.13
N GLY A 3 -24.88 36.45 17.97
CA GLY A 3 -25.44 35.37 18.76
C GLY A 3 -24.84 34.04 18.28
N GLY A 4 -24.30 33.29 19.21
CA GLY A 4 -23.90 31.91 19.02
C GLY A 4 -25.13 31.00 19.09
N ASP A 5 -25.29 30.16 18.11
CA ASP A 5 -26.16 28.97 18.19
C ASP A 5 -25.35 27.81 18.75
N ASP A 6 -25.33 27.73 20.09
CA ASP A 6 -25.04 26.49 20.79
C ASP A 6 -26.32 25.67 20.82
N MET A 7 -26.44 24.70 19.95
CA MET A 7 -27.61 23.80 19.99
C MET A 7 -27.28 22.35 19.75
N ALA A 8 -27.78 21.57 20.68
CA ALA A 8 -28.36 20.24 20.49
C ALA A 8 -27.44 19.02 20.55
N TYR A 9 -26.60 18.89 21.57
CA TYR A 9 -26.03 17.56 21.91
C TYR A 9 -26.41 17.06 23.33
N THR A 10 -27.11 17.87 24.14
CA THR A 10 -27.47 17.52 25.54
C THR A 10 -28.83 16.88 25.69
N ASP A 11 -29.79 17.16 24.81
CA ASP A 11 -31.18 16.70 24.98
C ASP A 11 -31.39 15.22 24.66
N ASP A 12 -30.59 14.66 23.77
CA ASP A 12 -30.75 13.26 23.35
C ASP A 12 -30.23 12.28 24.42
N TRP A 13 -29.18 12.65 25.15
CA TRP A 13 -28.58 11.81 26.18
C TRP A 13 -29.47 11.79 27.47
N GLU A 14 -30.02 12.91 27.88
CA GLU A 14 -30.94 12.97 29.00
C GLU A 14 -32.24 12.21 28.71
N SER A 15 -32.74 12.27 27.49
CA SER A 15 -33.90 11.50 27.06
C SER A 15 -33.64 10.01 27.10
N LEU A 16 -32.47 9.55 26.72
CA LEU A 16 -32.05 8.16 26.71
C LEU A 16 -31.85 7.63 28.15
N MET A 17 -31.25 8.41 29.03
CA MET A 17 -31.05 8.08 30.43
C MET A 17 -32.33 8.06 31.21
N ASN A 18 -33.27 8.96 30.95
CA ASN A 18 -34.62 8.96 31.57
C ASN A 18 -35.50 7.78 31.08
N GLY A 19 -35.24 7.31 29.84
CA GLY A 19 -35.87 6.09 29.32
C GLY A 19 -35.45 4.83 30.06
N VAL A 20 -34.19 4.73 30.47
CA VAL A 20 -33.61 3.55 31.13
C VAL A 20 -33.74 3.61 32.67
N PHE A 21 -33.48 4.78 33.28
CA PHE A 21 -33.38 4.91 34.74
C PHE A 21 -34.52 5.69 35.39
N GLY A 22 -35.35 6.40 34.62
CA GLY A 22 -36.37 7.32 35.18
C GLY A 22 -35.77 8.59 35.79
N PRO A 23 -36.56 9.61 36.07
CA PRO A 23 -36.10 10.87 36.64
C PRO A 23 -35.52 10.64 38.04
N GLY A 24 -34.21 10.92 38.17
CA GLY A 24 -33.47 10.75 39.42
C GLY A 24 -32.50 9.56 39.49
N GLY A 25 -32.21 8.88 38.38
CA GLY A 25 -31.16 7.85 38.29
C GLY A 25 -31.41 6.57 39.09
N LYS A 26 -32.67 6.25 39.40
CA LYS A 26 -33.08 4.99 40.08
C LYS A 26 -33.72 4.08 39.05
N PHE A 27 -33.39 2.77 39.12
CA PHE A 27 -34.01 1.77 38.26
C PHE A 27 -35.55 1.82 38.40
N LYS A 28 -36.28 1.85 37.30
CA LYS A 28 -37.73 1.70 37.28
C LYS A 28 -38.06 0.30 37.77
N THR A 29 -38.55 0.21 39.01
CA THR A 29 -39.18 -1.03 39.49
C THR A 29 -40.58 -1.09 38.91
N THR A 30 -40.90 -2.12 38.18
CA THR A 30 -42.25 -2.45 37.77
C THR A 30 -43.17 -2.54 39.01
N PRO A 31 -44.38 -1.96 39.00
CA PRO A 31 -45.28 -2.07 40.15
C PRO A 31 -45.64 -3.54 40.37
N THR A 32 -45.23 -4.04 41.53
CA THR A 32 -45.54 -5.36 42.00
C THR A 32 -47.06 -5.43 42.26
N ALA A 33 -47.74 -6.37 41.66
CA ALA A 33 -49.11 -6.72 42.00
C ALA A 33 -49.23 -7.03 43.51
N PRO A 34 -50.37 -6.79 44.16
CA PRO A 34 -50.49 -6.92 45.60
C PRO A 34 -50.13 -8.32 46.06
N ALA A 35 -49.25 -8.37 47.04
CA ALA A 35 -48.71 -9.58 47.64
C ALA A 35 -49.87 -10.48 48.15
N SER A 36 -50.05 -11.63 47.54
CA SER A 36 -50.72 -12.75 48.14
C SER A 36 -49.89 -13.27 49.32
N LYS A 37 -50.51 -13.51 50.46
CA LYS A 37 -49.88 -13.97 51.69
C LYS A 37 -48.94 -15.12 51.47
N PRO A 38 -47.73 -15.14 52.13
CA PRO A 38 -46.83 -16.23 52.00
C PRO A 38 -47.41 -17.55 52.41
N LYS A 39 -47.48 -18.50 51.48
CA LYS A 39 -47.63 -19.89 51.81
C LYS A 39 -46.40 -20.35 52.56
N GLN A 40 -46.58 -21.03 53.70
CA GLN A 40 -45.52 -21.66 54.45
C GLN A 40 -44.63 -22.52 53.53
N PRO A 41 -43.31 -22.56 53.74
CA PRO A 41 -42.45 -23.36 52.91
C PRO A 41 -42.80 -24.82 53.01
N GLY A 42 -43.20 -25.41 51.90
CA GLY A 42 -43.27 -26.87 51.74
C GLY A 42 -41.89 -27.46 52.03
N GLY A 43 -41.85 -28.67 52.53
CA GLY A 43 -40.63 -29.30 53.05
C GLY A 43 -39.48 -29.33 52.06
N LEU A 44 -38.28 -29.64 52.56
CA LEU A 44 -37.02 -29.73 51.82
C LEU A 44 -37.10 -30.43 50.45
N ASN A 45 -38.09 -31.33 50.30
CA ASN A 45 -38.36 -32.05 49.05
C ASN A 45 -38.95 -31.16 47.95
N ASP A 46 -39.76 -30.15 48.26
CA ASP A 46 -40.33 -29.23 47.27
C ASP A 46 -39.28 -28.24 46.75
N LEU A 47 -38.34 -27.83 47.60
CA LEU A 47 -37.22 -27.00 47.25
C LEU A 47 -36.25 -27.75 46.30
N ASN A 48 -35.98 -29.02 46.60
CA ASN A 48 -35.14 -29.86 45.73
C ASN A 48 -35.80 -30.14 44.39
N ALA A 49 -37.12 -30.34 44.35
CA ALA A 49 -37.87 -30.51 43.10
C ALA A 49 -37.81 -29.24 42.22
N ALA A 50 -37.98 -28.05 42.82
CA ALA A 50 -37.89 -26.77 42.12
C ALA A 50 -36.46 -26.48 41.59
N LEU A 51 -35.43 -26.85 42.35
CA LEU A 51 -34.01 -26.74 41.95
C LEU A 51 -33.70 -27.67 40.77
N LEU A 52 -34.22 -28.90 40.81
CA LEU A 52 -34.04 -29.87 39.71
C LEU A 52 -34.73 -29.44 38.41
N GLU A 53 -35.89 -28.78 38.53
CA GLU A 53 -36.60 -28.22 37.38
C GLU A 53 -35.88 -27.02 36.77
N GLN A 54 -35.33 -26.15 37.63
CA GLN A 54 -34.46 -25.04 37.15
C GLN A 54 -33.20 -25.57 36.46
N GLN A 55 -32.57 -26.60 37.03
CA GLN A 55 -31.38 -27.20 36.42
C GLN A 55 -31.67 -27.82 35.05
N LYS A 56 -32.82 -28.52 34.91
CA LYS A 56 -33.29 -29.03 33.61
C LYS A 56 -33.57 -27.93 32.59
N LYS A 57 -34.15 -26.80 33.01
CA LYS A 57 -34.36 -25.64 32.12
C LYS A 57 -33.05 -25.01 31.67
N LEU A 58 -32.08 -24.89 32.57
CA LEU A 58 -30.74 -24.35 32.25
C LEU A 58 -30.02 -25.27 31.27
N ASP A 59 -30.04 -26.59 31.49
CA ASP A 59 -29.44 -27.57 30.57
C ASP A 59 -30.10 -27.57 29.19
N ALA A 60 -31.43 -27.40 29.15
CA ALA A 60 -32.14 -27.27 27.88
C ALA A 60 -31.76 -25.98 27.11
N MET A 61 -31.62 -24.85 27.82
CA MET A 61 -31.17 -23.59 27.22
C MET A 61 -29.72 -23.68 26.72
N LEU A 62 -28.84 -24.28 27.50
CA LEU A 62 -27.43 -24.49 27.08
C LEU A 62 -27.33 -25.41 25.85
N LYS A 63 -28.12 -26.47 25.78
CA LYS A 63 -28.20 -27.33 24.59
C LYS A 63 -28.77 -26.61 23.38
N ALA A 64 -29.80 -25.77 23.55
CA ALA A 64 -30.33 -24.98 22.45
C ALA A 64 -29.32 -23.94 21.94
N GLN A 65 -28.63 -23.28 22.86
CA GLN A 65 -27.62 -22.29 22.53
C GLN A 65 -26.39 -22.93 21.84
N SER A 66 -25.94 -24.09 22.30
CA SER A 66 -24.87 -24.85 21.67
C SER A 66 -25.23 -25.38 20.28
N ALA A 67 -26.50 -25.79 20.08
CA ALA A 67 -26.99 -26.16 18.74
C ALA A 67 -27.03 -24.95 17.79
N GLN A 68 -27.43 -23.78 18.29
CA GLN A 68 -27.50 -22.56 17.51
C GLN A 68 -26.09 -22.06 17.10
N ILE A 69 -25.10 -22.18 18.01
CA ILE A 69 -23.70 -21.89 17.70
C ILE A 69 -23.15 -22.83 16.62
N ARG A 70 -23.41 -24.15 16.74
CA ARG A 70 -22.99 -25.11 15.73
C ARG A 70 -23.58 -24.88 14.34
N THR A 71 -24.86 -24.45 14.28
CA THR A 71 -25.49 -24.11 12.99
C THR A 71 -24.93 -22.81 12.40
N GLN A 72 -24.54 -21.84 13.22
CA GLN A 72 -23.83 -20.64 12.77
C GLN A 72 -22.40 -20.97 12.28
N ASP A 73 -21.66 -21.80 13.00
CA ASP A 73 -20.32 -22.24 12.60
C ASP A 73 -20.35 -22.99 11.26
N THR A 74 -21.32 -23.90 11.07
CA THR A 74 -21.45 -24.60 9.78
C THR A 74 -21.88 -23.69 8.64
N ALA A 75 -22.70 -22.69 8.90
CA ALA A 75 -23.08 -21.69 7.88
C ALA A 75 -21.91 -20.77 7.52
N THR A 76 -21.10 -20.37 8.50
CA THR A 76 -19.89 -19.57 8.27
C THR A 76 -18.81 -20.37 7.55
N GLU A 77 -18.63 -21.66 7.87
CA GLU A 77 -17.71 -22.54 7.14
C GLU A 77 -18.14 -22.76 5.69
N ALA A 78 -19.45 -22.94 5.44
CA ALA A 78 -19.99 -23.05 4.08
C ALA A 78 -19.79 -21.76 3.28
N ALA A 79 -20.06 -20.60 3.87
CA ALA A 79 -19.83 -19.29 3.22
C ALA A 79 -18.36 -19.03 2.94
N LEU A 80 -17.45 -19.48 3.83
CA LEU A 80 -16.00 -19.42 3.62
C LEU A 80 -15.54 -20.38 2.52
N ALA A 81 -16.14 -21.57 2.42
CA ALA A 81 -15.84 -22.52 1.36
C ALA A 81 -16.29 -21.98 -0.01
N ASP A 82 -17.50 -21.41 -0.09
CA ASP A 82 -18.01 -20.77 -1.30
C ASP A 82 -17.15 -19.57 -1.73
N SER A 83 -16.74 -18.74 -0.77
CA SER A 83 -15.85 -17.61 -1.04
C SER A 83 -14.48 -18.05 -1.55
N ARG A 84 -13.92 -19.15 -0.98
CA ARG A 84 -12.67 -19.73 -1.46
C ARG A 84 -12.80 -20.36 -2.85
N GLN A 85 -13.95 -20.91 -3.16
CA GLN A 85 -14.22 -21.47 -4.48
C GLN A 85 -14.36 -20.36 -5.52
N MET A 86 -15.10 -19.30 -5.19
CA MET A 86 -15.23 -18.11 -6.04
C MET A 86 -13.89 -17.44 -6.31
N LEU A 87 -13.00 -17.35 -5.30
CA LEU A 87 -11.64 -16.85 -5.47
C LEU A 87 -10.81 -17.72 -6.42
N ARG A 88 -10.91 -19.06 -6.31
CA ARG A 88 -10.23 -19.98 -7.23
C ARG A 88 -10.74 -19.87 -8.65
N ASP A 89 -12.06 -19.71 -8.81
CA ASP A 89 -12.68 -19.56 -10.13
C ASP A 89 -12.26 -18.22 -10.77
N MET A 90 -12.23 -17.12 -10.00
CA MET A 90 -11.69 -15.84 -10.44
C MET A 90 -10.18 -15.89 -10.77
N GLU A 91 -9.42 -16.69 -10.03
CA GLU A 91 -7.99 -16.93 -10.29
C GLU A 91 -7.78 -17.76 -11.58
N ASN A 92 -8.61 -18.78 -11.80
CA ASN A 92 -8.58 -19.60 -13.01
C ASN A 92 -9.04 -18.82 -14.26
N ASP A 93 -10.01 -17.91 -14.10
CA ASP A 93 -10.50 -17.04 -15.17
C ASP A 93 -9.56 -15.86 -15.46
N GLY A 94 -8.43 -15.75 -14.72
CA GLY A 94 -7.46 -14.67 -14.88
C GLY A 94 -7.94 -13.31 -14.44
N LEU A 95 -9.07 -13.23 -13.73
CA LEU A 95 -9.65 -11.98 -13.20
C LEU A 95 -8.94 -11.48 -11.93
N LEU A 96 -8.29 -12.40 -11.18
CA LEU A 96 -7.38 -12.03 -10.12
C LEU A 96 -5.96 -12.04 -10.69
N ALA A 97 -5.28 -10.91 -10.62
CA ALA A 97 -3.86 -10.87 -10.90
C ALA A 97 -3.17 -11.84 -9.93
N LYS A 98 -2.58 -12.90 -10.46
CA LYS A 98 -1.74 -13.81 -9.66
C LYS A 98 -0.65 -12.97 -9.04
N GLY A 99 -0.70 -12.78 -7.73
CA GLY A 99 0.29 -12.01 -6.97
C GLY A 99 1.66 -12.69 -6.86
N THR A 100 1.86 -13.80 -7.55
CA THR A 100 3.16 -14.43 -7.73
C THR A 100 3.74 -13.96 -9.04
N VAL A 101 4.77 -13.14 -8.96
CA VAL A 101 5.64 -12.93 -10.13
C VAL A 101 6.16 -14.31 -10.51
N ASP A 102 5.69 -14.84 -11.65
CA ASP A 102 6.18 -16.09 -12.21
C ASP A 102 7.69 -15.92 -12.46
N THR A 103 8.47 -16.42 -11.52
CA THR A 103 9.94 -16.51 -11.66
C THR A 103 10.24 -17.66 -12.61
N LYS A 104 9.89 -17.47 -13.89
CA LYS A 104 10.25 -18.47 -14.91
C LYS A 104 11.76 -18.47 -15.07
N PRO A 105 12.41 -19.65 -15.05
CA PRO A 105 13.84 -19.76 -15.30
C PRO A 105 14.28 -19.11 -16.62
N GLU A 106 13.38 -19.04 -17.60
CA GLU A 106 13.54 -18.37 -18.88
C GLU A 106 13.89 -16.88 -18.76
N HIS A 107 13.36 -16.19 -17.75
CA HIS A 107 13.63 -14.77 -17.51
C HIS A 107 15.06 -14.52 -17.00
N LEU A 108 15.71 -15.49 -16.35
CA LEU A 108 17.08 -15.31 -15.86
C LEU A 108 18.10 -15.20 -16.99
N GLY A 109 17.90 -15.97 -18.08
CA GLY A 109 18.70 -15.86 -19.29
C GLY A 109 18.56 -14.51 -19.99
N SER A 110 17.39 -13.86 -19.89
CA SER A 110 17.14 -12.55 -20.48
C SER A 110 17.91 -11.40 -19.82
N PHE A 111 18.52 -11.62 -18.64
CA PHE A 111 19.41 -10.65 -17.99
C PHE A 111 20.86 -10.73 -18.46
N GLU A 112 21.24 -11.79 -19.21
CA GLU A 112 22.60 -11.90 -19.72
C GLU A 112 22.90 -10.79 -20.71
N GLY A 113 24.07 -10.12 -20.54
CA GLY A 113 24.46 -8.99 -21.37
C GLY A 113 23.61 -7.72 -21.25
N LEU A 114 22.57 -7.69 -20.36
CA LEU A 114 21.74 -6.51 -20.18
C LEU A 114 22.55 -5.31 -19.69
N ALA A 115 23.42 -5.52 -18.70
CA ALA A 115 24.29 -4.46 -18.18
C ALA A 115 25.22 -3.90 -19.28
N ASP A 116 25.78 -4.76 -20.13
CA ASP A 116 26.65 -4.35 -21.18
C ASP A 116 25.94 -3.56 -22.29
N GLU A 117 24.68 -3.92 -22.57
CA GLU A 117 23.82 -3.15 -23.47
C GLU A 117 23.53 -1.75 -22.91
N VAL A 118 23.16 -1.62 -21.64
CA VAL A 118 22.90 -0.33 -20.99
C VAL A 118 24.17 0.53 -20.94
N LYS A 119 25.35 -0.05 -20.65
CA LYS A 119 26.63 0.65 -20.62
C LYS A 119 27.04 1.25 -21.97
N GLN A 120 26.54 0.71 -23.08
CA GLN A 120 26.82 1.33 -24.41
C GLN A 120 26.19 2.73 -24.52
N THR A 121 25.10 2.97 -23.78
CA THR A 121 24.39 4.25 -23.81
C THR A 121 24.72 5.10 -22.57
N VAL A 122 24.87 4.48 -21.41
CA VAL A 122 25.20 5.15 -20.14
C VAL A 122 26.68 5.07 -19.88
N LEU A 123 27.40 6.13 -20.30
CA LEU A 123 28.85 6.19 -20.20
C LEU A 123 29.33 6.60 -18.81
N GLY A 124 30.45 6.05 -18.36
CA GLY A 124 31.16 6.46 -17.14
C GLY A 124 30.47 6.07 -15.82
N GLN A 125 29.47 5.19 -15.87
CA GLN A 125 28.73 4.73 -14.68
C GLN A 125 28.59 3.19 -14.64
N ASP A 126 29.56 2.46 -15.09
CA ASP A 126 29.55 1.02 -15.29
C ASP A 126 29.14 0.25 -14.02
N ALA A 127 29.78 0.55 -12.90
CA ALA A 127 29.45 -0.08 -11.60
C ALA A 127 28.04 0.24 -11.12
N PHE A 128 27.57 1.47 -11.37
CA PHE A 128 26.20 1.86 -11.05
C PHE A 128 25.20 1.10 -11.91
N VAL A 129 25.40 1.02 -13.22
CA VAL A 129 24.54 0.25 -14.15
C VAL A 129 24.49 -1.21 -13.73
N GLU A 130 25.61 -1.86 -13.41
CA GLU A 130 25.63 -3.22 -12.91
C GLU A 130 24.84 -3.39 -11.62
N SER A 131 24.94 -2.42 -10.71
CA SER A 131 24.21 -2.47 -9.45
C SER A 131 22.70 -2.29 -9.67
N VAL A 132 22.27 -1.42 -10.58
CA VAL A 132 20.85 -1.24 -10.94
C VAL A 132 20.30 -2.49 -11.60
N VAL A 133 20.98 -3.06 -12.59
CA VAL A 133 20.56 -4.29 -13.26
C VAL A 133 20.44 -5.44 -12.27
N ARG A 134 21.39 -5.57 -11.33
CA ARG A 134 21.34 -6.57 -10.25
C ARG A 134 20.13 -6.35 -9.33
N ALA A 135 19.86 -5.10 -8.95
CA ALA A 135 18.71 -4.75 -8.12
C ALA A 135 17.38 -5.06 -8.81
N MET A 136 17.29 -4.79 -10.11
CA MET A 136 16.11 -5.11 -10.92
C MET A 136 15.94 -6.62 -11.15
N ARG A 137 17.04 -7.38 -11.21
CA ARG A 137 17.03 -8.84 -11.34
C ARG A 137 16.61 -9.56 -10.05
N ARG A 138 16.84 -8.95 -8.89
CA ARG A 138 16.63 -9.58 -7.57
C ARG A 138 15.28 -10.28 -7.41
N PRO A 139 14.12 -9.66 -7.75
CA PRO A 139 12.81 -10.31 -7.63
C PRO A 139 12.64 -11.56 -8.49
N PHE A 140 13.32 -11.62 -9.63
CA PHE A 140 13.29 -12.80 -10.51
C PHE A 140 14.07 -13.98 -9.95
N VAL A 141 15.01 -13.74 -9.04
CA VAL A 141 15.81 -14.78 -8.37
C VAL A 141 15.17 -15.22 -7.07
N LEU A 142 14.74 -14.28 -6.25
CA LEU A 142 14.23 -14.54 -4.89
C LEU A 142 12.73 -14.75 -4.84
N GLY A 143 12.00 -14.35 -5.89
CA GLY A 143 10.55 -14.23 -5.86
C GLY A 143 10.09 -13.00 -5.08
N THR A 144 8.80 -12.72 -5.14
CA THR A 144 8.16 -11.65 -4.37
C THR A 144 6.88 -12.19 -3.75
N GLU A 145 6.68 -11.96 -2.47
CA GLU A 145 5.42 -12.30 -1.81
C GLU A 145 4.45 -11.11 -1.97
N ALA A 146 3.33 -11.34 -2.64
CA ALA A 146 2.29 -10.33 -2.69
C ALA A 146 1.68 -10.13 -1.28
N PRO A 147 1.35 -8.89 -0.87
CA PRO A 147 1.27 -7.67 -1.66
C PRO A 147 2.55 -6.81 -1.68
N ALA A 148 3.68 -7.32 -1.22
CA ALA A 148 4.92 -6.56 -1.11
C ALA A 148 5.40 -5.97 -2.45
N ALA A 149 6.24 -4.93 -2.37
CA ALA A 149 6.94 -4.40 -3.53
C ALA A 149 7.89 -5.46 -4.12
N ARG A 150 8.12 -5.43 -5.42
CA ARG A 150 9.13 -6.30 -6.05
C ARG A 150 10.51 -6.11 -5.44
N ASN A 151 10.92 -4.88 -5.33
CA ASN A 151 12.14 -4.49 -4.62
C ASN A 151 12.03 -3.04 -4.16
N VAL A 152 12.72 -2.72 -3.07
CA VAL A 152 12.88 -1.35 -2.57
C VAL A 152 14.33 -0.95 -2.77
N ILE A 153 14.56 0.05 -3.62
CA ILE A 153 15.90 0.40 -4.10
C ILE A 153 16.20 1.85 -3.75
N LEU A 154 17.38 2.12 -3.25
CA LEU A 154 17.91 3.46 -3.09
C LEU A 154 18.93 3.74 -4.20
N LEU A 155 18.66 4.72 -5.06
CA LEU A 155 19.60 5.25 -6.03
C LEU A 155 20.14 6.58 -5.51
N TRP A 156 21.42 6.63 -5.17
CA TRP A 156 22.01 7.82 -4.60
C TRP A 156 23.30 8.25 -5.29
N GLY A 157 23.68 9.50 -5.11
CA GLY A 157 24.88 10.10 -5.66
C GLY A 157 24.71 11.56 -6.01
N GLY A 158 25.72 12.18 -6.57
CA GLY A 158 25.75 13.60 -6.92
C GLY A 158 24.68 14.00 -7.94
N THR A 159 24.34 15.27 -7.96
CA THR A 159 23.45 15.83 -8.99
C THR A 159 24.14 15.77 -10.36
N GLY A 160 23.39 15.43 -11.40
CA GLY A 160 23.91 15.37 -12.76
C GLY A 160 24.75 14.14 -13.09
N THR A 161 24.77 13.11 -12.24
CA THR A 161 25.53 11.85 -12.47
C THR A 161 24.77 10.82 -13.33
N GLY A 162 23.65 11.17 -13.94
CA GLY A 162 22.95 10.31 -14.89
C GLY A 162 22.05 9.23 -14.29
N ARG A 163 21.69 9.31 -13.00
CA ARG A 163 20.84 8.31 -12.31
C ARG A 163 19.52 8.04 -13.01
N HIS A 164 18.77 9.09 -13.38
CA HIS A 164 17.50 8.97 -14.08
C HIS A 164 17.69 8.31 -15.44
N PHE A 165 18.66 8.81 -16.21
CA PHE A 165 18.97 8.30 -17.53
C PHE A 165 19.36 6.81 -17.50
N ALA A 166 20.17 6.40 -16.52
CA ALA A 166 20.55 5.00 -16.37
C ALA A 166 19.34 4.10 -16.00
N LEU A 167 18.43 4.61 -15.16
CA LEU A 167 17.19 3.87 -14.83
C LEU A 167 16.26 3.77 -16.05
N GLU A 168 16.08 4.86 -16.80
CA GLU A 168 15.28 4.88 -18.04
C GLU A 168 15.81 3.90 -19.08
N GLU A 169 17.13 3.92 -19.34
CA GLU A 169 17.75 2.99 -20.26
C GLU A 169 17.66 1.53 -19.80
N THR A 170 17.83 1.29 -18.50
CA THR A 170 17.63 -0.06 -17.91
C THR A 170 16.19 -0.51 -18.11
N ALA A 171 15.20 0.34 -17.81
CA ALA A 171 13.79 0.02 -18.00
C ALA A 171 13.47 -0.26 -19.47
N ARG A 172 14.00 0.55 -20.42
CA ARG A 172 13.84 0.37 -21.86
C ARG A 172 14.39 -0.99 -22.33
N CYS A 173 15.63 -1.30 -21.93
CA CYS A 173 16.25 -2.58 -22.31
C CYS A 173 15.52 -3.78 -21.67
N MET A 174 15.06 -3.66 -20.42
CA MET A 174 14.26 -4.70 -19.77
C MET A 174 12.91 -4.91 -20.44
N ALA A 175 12.22 -3.82 -20.82
CA ALA A 175 10.95 -3.91 -21.55
C ALA A 175 11.13 -4.54 -22.93
N ALA A 176 12.18 -4.18 -23.66
CA ALA A 176 12.51 -4.78 -24.95
C ALA A 176 12.77 -6.30 -24.87
N ARG A 177 13.26 -6.77 -23.73
CA ARG A 177 13.50 -8.20 -23.45
C ARG A 177 12.30 -8.91 -22.78
N GLY A 178 11.15 -8.23 -22.60
CA GLY A 178 9.96 -8.78 -21.98
C GLY A 178 10.07 -9.02 -20.47
N LEU A 179 11.06 -8.43 -19.79
CA LEU A 179 11.26 -8.48 -18.34
C LEU A 179 10.34 -7.51 -17.59
N LEU A 180 9.94 -6.42 -18.25
CA LEU A 180 8.92 -5.49 -17.79
C LEU A 180 7.78 -5.44 -18.82
N LYS A 181 6.58 -5.11 -18.39
CA LYS A 181 5.42 -4.94 -19.27
C LYS A 181 5.58 -3.77 -20.24
N ASN A 182 6.24 -2.71 -19.77
CA ASN A 182 6.60 -1.52 -20.53
C ASN A 182 7.76 -0.81 -19.83
N ASP A 183 8.31 0.22 -20.46
CA ASP A 183 9.40 1.06 -19.97
C ASP A 183 8.92 2.29 -19.18
N SER A 184 7.62 2.41 -18.95
CA SER A 184 7.03 3.56 -18.28
C SER A 184 7.44 3.61 -16.81
N ILE A 185 7.93 4.77 -16.39
CA ILE A 185 8.31 5.09 -15.02
C ILE A 185 7.33 6.11 -14.47
N ALA A 186 6.66 5.79 -13.38
CA ALA A 186 5.89 6.76 -12.62
C ALA A 186 6.81 7.48 -11.64
N ALA A 187 6.80 8.80 -11.60
CA ALA A 187 7.62 9.59 -10.68
C ALA A 187 6.74 10.47 -9.79
N LEU A 188 7.03 10.48 -8.49
CA LEU A 188 6.42 11.36 -7.50
C LEU A 188 7.48 12.30 -6.94
N ASP A 189 7.31 13.60 -7.18
CA ASP A 189 8.10 14.64 -6.53
C ASP A 189 7.51 14.94 -5.15
N LEU A 190 8.15 14.42 -4.13
CA LEU A 190 7.70 14.53 -2.75
C LEU A 190 7.85 15.94 -2.16
N SER A 191 8.58 16.85 -2.83
CA SER A 191 8.67 18.26 -2.42
C SER A 191 7.34 19.00 -2.54
N LEU A 192 6.43 18.52 -3.38
CA LEU A 192 5.08 19.06 -3.53
C LEU A 192 4.20 18.85 -2.28
N TYR A 193 4.59 17.92 -1.41
CA TYR A 193 3.82 17.51 -0.23
C TYR A 193 4.55 17.89 1.06
N ALA A 194 5.00 19.15 1.17
CA ALA A 194 5.82 19.64 2.30
C ALA A 194 5.02 19.91 3.58
N ASN A 195 3.69 19.89 3.52
CA ASN A 195 2.82 20.22 4.66
C ASN A 195 1.62 19.26 4.78
N PRO A 196 1.01 19.14 5.97
CA PRO A 196 -0.10 18.19 6.19
C PRO A 196 -1.36 18.51 5.36
N GLY A 197 -1.55 19.74 4.92
CA GLY A 197 -2.70 20.13 4.08
C GLY A 197 -2.67 19.51 2.68
N ALA A 198 -1.53 18.98 2.25
CA ALA A 198 -1.37 18.30 0.97
C ALA A 198 -1.82 16.82 0.98
N GLU A 199 -2.42 16.31 2.08
CA GLU A 199 -2.75 14.89 2.23
C GLU A 199 -3.61 14.35 1.08
N LYS A 200 -4.66 15.06 0.70
CA LYS A 200 -5.55 14.61 -0.39
C LYS A 200 -4.82 14.52 -1.73
N LEU A 201 -3.99 15.52 -2.02
CA LEU A 201 -3.19 15.54 -3.24
C LEU A 201 -2.17 14.39 -3.22
N PHE A 202 -1.44 14.24 -2.12
CA PHE A 202 -0.47 13.16 -1.95
C PHE A 202 -1.10 11.78 -2.14
N LEU A 203 -2.24 11.51 -1.49
CA LEU A 203 -2.94 10.23 -1.60
C LEU A 203 -3.45 9.98 -3.02
N GLN A 204 -3.97 11.01 -3.69
CA GLN A 204 -4.44 10.91 -5.07
C GLN A 204 -3.30 10.57 -6.03
N ASP A 205 -2.18 11.30 -5.94
CA ASP A 205 -1.04 11.11 -6.82
C ASP A 205 -0.34 9.77 -6.55
N LEU A 206 -0.21 9.39 -5.27
CA LEU A 206 0.33 8.10 -4.88
C LEU A 206 -0.57 6.95 -5.39
N TYR A 207 -1.89 7.07 -5.23
CA TYR A 207 -2.83 6.08 -5.75
C TYR A 207 -2.71 5.93 -7.27
N ALA A 208 -2.69 7.05 -7.99
CA ALA A 208 -2.55 7.06 -9.45
C ALA A 208 -1.20 6.42 -9.88
N ALA A 209 -0.11 6.74 -9.19
CA ALA A 209 1.21 6.18 -9.48
C ALA A 209 1.29 4.66 -9.19
N LEU A 210 0.66 4.19 -8.11
CA LEU A 210 0.57 2.76 -7.80
C LEU A 210 -0.27 1.98 -8.82
N HIS A 211 -1.27 2.61 -9.43
CA HIS A 211 -2.13 1.99 -10.44
C HIS A 211 -1.72 2.31 -11.89
N ALA A 212 -0.64 3.07 -12.09
CA ALA A 212 -0.07 3.31 -13.41
C ALA A 212 0.37 1.98 -14.06
N PRO A 213 0.33 1.87 -15.39
CA PRO A 213 0.65 0.62 -16.10
C PRO A 213 2.12 0.21 -15.97
N GLY A 214 3.05 1.16 -15.68
CA GLY A 214 4.46 0.88 -15.46
C GLY A 214 4.70 0.14 -14.14
N GLU A 215 5.76 -0.64 -14.10
CA GLU A 215 6.14 -1.44 -12.93
C GLU A 215 7.19 -0.74 -12.04
N ILE A 216 7.62 0.47 -12.43
CA ILE A 216 8.63 1.27 -11.72
C ILE A 216 7.96 2.53 -11.17
N LEU A 217 8.10 2.74 -9.86
CA LEU A 217 7.66 3.93 -9.16
C LEU A 217 8.85 4.60 -8.47
N VAL A 218 9.10 5.85 -8.83
CA VAL A 218 10.21 6.66 -8.33
C VAL A 218 9.71 7.71 -7.36
N PHE A 219 10.41 7.86 -6.25
CA PHE A 219 10.19 8.89 -5.24
C PHE A 219 11.39 9.83 -5.21
N GLU A 220 11.13 11.12 -5.45
CA GLU A 220 12.14 12.16 -5.48
C GLU A 220 11.96 13.15 -4.33
N HIS A 221 13.03 13.82 -3.92
CA HIS A 221 13.02 14.92 -2.94
C HIS A 221 12.32 14.59 -1.62
N TYR A 222 12.45 13.37 -1.14
CA TYR A 222 11.81 12.91 0.10
C TYR A 222 12.25 13.73 1.32
N GLU A 223 13.42 14.36 1.27
CA GLU A 223 13.95 15.22 2.33
C GLU A 223 13.03 16.42 2.64
N SER A 224 12.28 16.89 1.63
CA SER A 224 11.36 18.03 1.73
C SER A 224 9.92 17.62 2.03
N CYS A 225 9.61 16.34 2.07
CA CYS A 225 8.28 15.81 2.31
C CYS A 225 7.84 15.93 3.77
N TYR A 226 6.54 16.11 4.00
CA TYR A 226 5.97 16.08 5.34
C TYR A 226 6.16 14.69 6.00
N PRO A 227 6.64 14.61 7.25
CA PRO A 227 6.98 13.33 7.89
C PRO A 227 5.82 12.33 7.97
N GLY A 228 4.57 12.81 8.08
CA GLY A 228 3.40 11.94 8.11
C GLY A 228 3.22 11.13 6.81
N PHE A 229 3.56 11.70 5.66
CA PHE A 229 3.49 11.01 4.35
C PHE A 229 4.66 10.06 4.16
N LEU A 230 5.84 10.40 4.69
CA LEU A 230 6.98 9.48 4.70
C LEU A 230 6.67 8.18 5.46
N LYS A 231 5.84 8.25 6.51
CA LYS A 231 5.37 7.06 7.21
C LYS A 231 4.53 6.17 6.31
N THR A 232 3.65 6.73 5.49
CA THR A 232 2.85 5.96 4.51
C THR A 232 3.75 5.24 3.50
N LEU A 233 4.78 5.92 2.99
CA LEU A 233 5.76 5.33 2.08
C LEU A 233 6.61 4.24 2.77
N SER A 234 7.00 4.47 4.02
CA SER A 234 7.69 3.46 4.82
C SER A 234 6.82 2.22 5.04
N ASP A 235 5.53 2.40 5.36
CA ASP A 235 4.60 1.27 5.53
C ASP A 235 4.43 0.48 4.22
N LEU A 236 4.38 1.14 3.06
CA LEU A 236 4.37 0.47 1.76
C LEU A 236 5.65 -0.35 1.52
N ALA A 237 6.81 0.21 1.84
CA ALA A 237 8.10 -0.43 1.60
C ALA A 237 8.37 -1.59 2.59
N VAL A 238 8.06 -1.39 3.89
CA VAL A 238 8.39 -2.34 4.97
C VAL A 238 7.32 -3.42 5.13
N LYS A 239 6.03 -3.02 5.10
CA LYS A 239 4.89 -3.91 5.38
C LYS A 239 4.18 -4.39 4.12
N GLY A 240 4.58 -3.90 2.95
CA GLY A 240 3.88 -4.19 1.68
C GLY A 240 2.47 -3.59 1.61
N SER A 241 2.07 -2.75 2.57
CA SER A 241 0.78 -2.06 2.52
C SER A 241 0.73 -0.92 3.52
N ALA A 242 0.07 0.18 3.16
CA ALA A 242 -0.14 1.33 4.02
C ALA A 242 -1.64 1.54 4.30
N PRO A 243 -2.07 1.56 5.56
CA PRO A 243 -3.45 1.89 5.91
C PRO A 243 -3.71 3.38 5.63
N LEU A 244 -4.92 3.69 5.16
CA LEU A 244 -5.38 5.05 4.97
C LEU A 244 -6.10 5.56 6.22
N SER A 245 -6.04 6.88 6.45
CA SER A 245 -6.73 7.55 7.57
C SER A 245 -8.26 7.49 7.43
N SER A 246 -8.76 7.47 6.20
CA SER A 246 -10.18 7.36 5.82
C SER A 246 -10.39 6.25 4.80
N ARG A 247 -11.66 5.96 4.51
CA ARG A 247 -12.05 5.10 3.40
C ARG A 247 -12.32 5.96 2.17
N TYR A 248 -11.85 5.50 1.02
CA TYR A 248 -12.02 6.22 -0.24
C TYR A 248 -12.75 5.35 -1.26
N LEU A 249 -13.64 5.96 -2.01
CA LEU A 249 -14.21 5.36 -3.21
C LEU A 249 -13.45 5.86 -4.41
N VAL A 250 -13.18 4.98 -5.35
CA VAL A 250 -12.56 5.33 -6.62
C VAL A 250 -13.68 5.61 -7.62
N ASN A 251 -13.77 6.83 -8.13
CA ASN A 251 -14.72 7.16 -9.18
C ASN A 251 -14.28 6.59 -10.55
N ARG A 252 -15.10 6.77 -11.59
CA ARG A 252 -14.79 6.29 -12.94
C ARG A 252 -13.55 6.92 -13.57
N GLU A 253 -13.12 8.05 -13.05
CA GLU A 253 -11.95 8.81 -13.51
C GLU A 253 -10.68 8.42 -12.73
N GLY A 254 -10.77 7.46 -11.79
CA GLY A 254 -9.65 7.05 -10.95
C GLY A 254 -9.35 7.98 -9.77
N ILE A 255 -10.27 8.91 -9.45
CA ILE A 255 -10.10 9.87 -8.37
C ILE A 255 -10.61 9.27 -7.06
N LEU A 256 -9.81 9.45 -5.99
CA LEU A 256 -10.16 9.06 -4.64
C LEU A 256 -11.16 10.07 -4.04
N VAL A 257 -12.36 9.62 -3.73
CA VAL A 257 -13.41 10.39 -3.06
C VAL A 257 -13.57 9.87 -1.65
N ASP A 258 -13.47 10.73 -0.64
CA ASP A 258 -13.64 10.32 0.76
C ASP A 258 -15.06 9.76 0.96
N ALA A 259 -15.12 8.52 1.41
CA ALA A 259 -16.37 7.81 1.70
C ALA A 259 -16.88 8.07 3.13
N GLY A 260 -16.12 8.79 3.94
CA GLY A 260 -16.45 9.05 5.34
C GLY A 260 -16.62 7.76 6.13
N THR A 261 -17.72 7.64 6.90
CA THR A 261 -18.07 6.46 7.71
C THR A 261 -18.88 5.43 6.93
N ALA A 262 -19.21 5.68 5.67
CA ALA A 262 -20.02 4.77 4.88
C ALA A 262 -19.30 3.43 4.62
N LEU A 263 -19.98 2.32 4.90
CA LEU A 263 -19.55 0.98 4.54
C LEU A 263 -19.96 0.71 3.08
N ALA A 264 -19.22 1.31 2.15
CA ALA A 264 -19.49 1.10 0.73
C ALA A 264 -18.66 -0.09 0.22
N PRO A 265 -19.27 -1.02 -0.53
CA PRO A 265 -18.53 -2.07 -1.22
C PRO A 265 -17.49 -1.45 -2.16
N GLY A 266 -16.27 -1.99 -2.17
CA GLY A 266 -15.17 -1.47 -3.00
C GLY A 266 -14.46 -0.23 -2.45
N ALA A 267 -14.71 0.17 -1.20
CA ALA A 267 -13.97 1.25 -0.58
C ALA A 267 -12.51 0.86 -0.32
N VAL A 268 -11.59 1.68 -0.80
CA VAL A 268 -10.14 1.56 -0.56
C VAL A 268 -9.83 2.09 0.83
N SER A 269 -9.34 1.24 1.72
CA SER A 269 -8.88 1.59 3.08
C SER A 269 -7.38 1.38 3.27
N ARG A 270 -6.69 0.89 2.25
CA ARG A 270 -5.29 0.51 2.26
C ARG A 270 -4.70 0.70 0.87
N LEU A 271 -3.48 1.15 0.80
CA LEU A 271 -2.68 1.17 -0.42
C LEU A 271 -1.71 -0.01 -0.42
N ASP A 272 -1.35 -0.45 -1.61
CA ASP A 272 -0.59 -1.66 -1.85
C ASP A 272 0.30 -1.46 -3.09
N PRO A 273 1.59 -1.78 -3.02
CA PRO A 273 2.52 -1.53 -4.13
C PRO A 273 2.48 -2.59 -5.23
N CYS A 274 1.56 -3.51 -5.21
CA CYS A 274 1.41 -4.69 -6.07
C CYS A 274 2.31 -4.78 -7.30
N GLY A 275 3.37 -5.56 -7.22
CA GLY A 275 4.24 -5.83 -8.35
C GLY A 275 5.08 -4.65 -8.83
N LYS A 276 5.20 -3.57 -8.07
CA LYS A 276 6.05 -2.43 -8.43
C LYS A 276 7.40 -2.46 -7.75
N TYR A 277 8.40 -1.91 -8.44
CA TYR A 277 9.67 -1.50 -7.85
C TYR A 277 9.46 -0.14 -7.20
N LEU A 278 9.82 0.01 -5.93
CA LEU A 278 9.83 1.28 -5.22
C LEU A 278 11.25 1.82 -5.20
N ILE A 279 11.50 2.89 -5.91
CA ILE A 279 12.84 3.45 -6.09
C ILE A 279 12.91 4.84 -5.46
N PHE A 280 13.83 5.02 -4.53
CA PHE A 280 14.07 6.30 -3.87
C PHE A 280 15.32 6.96 -4.43
N PHE A 281 15.18 8.19 -4.90
CA PHE A 281 16.32 9.00 -5.34
C PHE A 281 16.82 9.90 -4.20
N SER A 282 18.13 9.93 -3.99
CA SER A 282 18.74 10.82 -3.01
C SER A 282 20.10 11.36 -3.50
N ASN A 283 20.40 12.58 -3.09
CA ASN A 283 21.75 13.13 -3.22
C ASN A 283 22.63 12.79 -2.00
N LYS A 284 22.03 12.19 -0.97
CA LYS A 284 22.64 11.94 0.33
C LYS A 284 22.51 10.47 0.67
N GLY A 285 23.37 9.67 0.71
CA GLY A 285 23.36 8.24 0.93
C GLY A 285 22.39 7.68 1.99
N ARG A 286 22.62 6.45 2.36
CA ARG A 286 21.78 5.61 3.25
C ARG A 286 21.49 6.26 4.61
N ALA A 287 22.47 7.01 5.18
CA ALA A 287 22.30 7.67 6.47
C ALA A 287 21.17 8.71 6.45
N ALA A 288 21.09 9.52 5.40
CA ALA A 288 20.03 10.52 5.26
C ALA A 288 18.64 9.89 5.07
N LEU A 289 18.55 8.71 4.45
CA LEU A 289 17.32 7.95 4.37
C LEU A 289 16.91 7.47 5.79
N ALA A 290 17.87 6.96 6.58
CA ALA A 290 17.64 6.53 7.96
C ALA A 290 17.13 7.67 8.84
N ASP A 291 17.70 8.86 8.70
CA ASP A 291 17.29 10.05 9.46
C ASP A 291 15.84 10.47 9.18
N LYS A 292 15.36 10.25 7.95
CA LYS A 292 14.01 10.65 7.53
C LYS A 292 12.96 9.56 7.75
N PHE A 293 13.28 8.32 7.43
CA PHE A 293 12.33 7.21 7.43
C PHE A 293 12.49 6.26 8.64
N GLY A 294 13.64 6.31 9.32
CA GLY A 294 13.97 5.39 10.40
C GLY A 294 14.71 4.14 9.94
N ALA A 295 15.12 3.32 10.91
CA ALA A 295 15.94 2.13 10.69
C ALA A 295 15.17 1.03 9.91
N ASP A 296 13.89 0.89 10.13
CA ASP A 296 13.04 -0.14 9.49
C ASP A 296 13.04 0.01 7.97
N MET A 297 12.95 1.25 7.48
CA MET A 297 13.03 1.52 6.05
C MET A 297 14.38 1.15 5.45
N VAL A 298 15.47 1.42 6.18
CA VAL A 298 16.82 1.02 5.74
C VAL A 298 16.98 -0.49 5.71
N ALA A 299 16.37 -1.19 6.65
CA ALA A 299 16.36 -2.65 6.68
C ALA A 299 15.53 -3.26 5.54
N ALA A 300 14.48 -2.56 5.10
CA ALA A 300 13.63 -2.98 3.99
C ALA A 300 14.27 -2.74 2.60
N LEU A 301 15.36 -1.95 2.52
CA LEU A 301 16.07 -1.77 1.25
C LEU A 301 16.65 -3.10 0.78
N GLY A 302 16.18 -3.55 -0.38
CA GLY A 302 16.77 -4.70 -1.04
C GLY A 302 18.16 -4.38 -1.61
N ASP A 303 18.29 -3.21 -2.24
CA ASP A 303 19.53 -2.80 -2.89
C ASP A 303 19.79 -1.29 -2.74
N VAL A 304 21.08 -0.95 -2.74
CA VAL A 304 21.55 0.44 -2.73
C VAL A 304 22.56 0.60 -3.86
N CYS A 305 22.26 1.50 -4.80
CA CYS A 305 23.10 1.76 -5.96
C CYS A 305 23.64 3.19 -5.87
N GLU A 306 24.96 3.32 -6.00
CA GLU A 306 25.67 4.58 -5.88
C GLU A 306 26.30 4.97 -7.22
N THR A 307 26.07 6.22 -7.65
CA THR A 307 26.80 6.78 -8.79
C THR A 307 28.11 7.43 -8.33
N THR A 308 29.09 7.36 -9.16
CA THR A 308 30.38 8.05 -8.98
C THR A 308 30.40 9.38 -9.72
N ALA A 309 31.26 10.29 -9.27
CA ALA A 309 31.55 11.51 -10.05
C ALA A 309 32.21 11.14 -11.38
N TYR A 310 31.80 11.81 -12.45
CA TYR A 310 32.44 11.61 -13.76
C TYR A 310 33.89 12.01 -13.77
N ALA A 311 34.74 11.18 -14.37
CA ALA A 311 36.09 11.55 -14.74
C ALA A 311 36.06 12.52 -15.92
N ARG A 312 37.18 13.19 -16.17
CA ARG A 312 37.30 14.17 -17.30
C ARG A 312 37.10 13.49 -18.65
N GLU A 313 37.59 12.29 -18.78
CA GLU A 313 37.49 11.45 -19.98
C GLU A 313 36.01 11.11 -20.25
N ASP A 314 35.26 10.73 -19.22
CA ASP A 314 33.81 10.41 -19.31
C ASP A 314 33.02 11.63 -19.77
N LEU A 315 33.32 12.82 -19.21
CA LEU A 315 32.62 14.06 -19.60
C LEU A 315 32.91 14.40 -21.07
N THR A 316 34.10 14.13 -21.56
CA THR A 316 34.45 14.34 -22.97
C THR A 316 33.68 13.38 -23.86
N ALA A 317 33.59 12.10 -23.46
CA ALA A 317 32.85 11.09 -24.21
C ALA A 317 31.34 11.40 -24.23
N LEU A 318 30.77 11.82 -23.08
CA LEU A 318 29.37 12.26 -22.97
C LEU A 318 29.10 13.49 -23.86
N ALA A 319 29.95 14.47 -23.86
CA ALA A 319 29.82 15.66 -24.73
C ALA A 319 29.84 15.26 -26.21
N ALA A 320 30.75 14.38 -26.62
CA ALA A 320 30.80 13.87 -27.98
C ALA A 320 29.53 13.08 -28.36
N GLN A 321 29.03 12.24 -27.46
CA GLN A 321 27.78 11.48 -27.66
C GLN A 321 26.56 12.42 -27.84
N GLN A 322 26.43 13.44 -26.99
CA GLN A 322 25.35 14.43 -27.09
C GLN A 322 25.43 15.28 -28.34
N LEU A 323 26.62 15.69 -28.73
CA LEU A 323 26.87 16.40 -30.00
C LEU A 323 26.47 15.56 -31.21
N ASN A 324 26.85 14.29 -31.23
CA ASN A 324 26.45 13.36 -32.30
C ASN A 324 24.95 13.16 -32.35
N ALA A 325 24.29 12.97 -31.21
CA ALA A 325 22.83 12.86 -31.14
C ALA A 325 22.12 14.13 -31.63
N LEU A 326 22.64 15.30 -31.26
CA LEU A 326 22.14 16.58 -31.74
C LEU A 326 22.36 16.73 -33.28
N ALA A 327 23.54 16.39 -33.78
CA ALA A 327 23.85 16.42 -35.22
C ALA A 327 22.86 15.52 -36.00
N GLN A 328 22.61 14.32 -35.53
CA GLN A 328 21.64 13.42 -36.16
C GLN A 328 20.21 14.03 -36.16
N LYS A 329 19.76 14.61 -35.05
CA LYS A 329 18.45 15.28 -34.95
C LYS A 329 18.34 16.46 -35.90
N VAL A 330 19.40 17.27 -36.05
CA VAL A 330 19.44 18.42 -36.96
C VAL A 330 19.42 17.94 -38.39
N THR A 331 20.20 16.92 -38.74
CA THR A 331 20.21 16.34 -40.09
C THR A 331 18.82 15.78 -40.45
N ALA A 332 18.19 15.02 -39.52
CA ALA A 332 16.88 14.40 -39.75
C ALA A 332 15.75 15.42 -39.88
N ARG A 333 15.80 16.53 -39.14
CA ARG A 333 14.72 17.53 -39.11
C ARG A 333 14.87 18.68 -40.08
N LEU A 334 16.12 19.11 -40.33
CA LEU A 334 16.43 20.32 -41.08
C LEU A 334 17.25 20.03 -42.36
N GLY A 335 17.70 18.80 -42.58
CA GLY A 335 18.56 18.45 -43.70
C GLY A 335 19.96 19.10 -43.65
N LEU A 336 20.33 19.65 -42.49
CA LEU A 336 21.63 20.34 -42.31
C LEU A 336 22.64 19.42 -41.65
N THR A 337 23.87 19.44 -42.14
CA THR A 337 24.97 18.70 -41.51
C THR A 337 25.70 19.62 -40.52
N LEU A 338 25.71 19.23 -39.24
CA LEU A 338 26.53 19.89 -38.21
C LEU A 338 27.96 19.36 -38.30
N ALA A 339 28.91 20.26 -38.61
CA ALA A 339 30.32 19.97 -38.44
C ALA A 339 30.79 20.48 -37.08
N ALA A 340 31.34 19.59 -36.24
CA ALA A 340 32.06 20.00 -35.05
C ALA A 340 33.39 20.60 -35.50
N GLY A 341 33.62 21.89 -35.19
CA GLY A 341 34.87 22.58 -35.45
C GLY A 341 35.96 22.24 -34.44
#